data_86bca75cc5c163306842ef0ce069a7f1
#
_entry.id   86bca75cc5c163306842ef0ce069a7f1
#
_cell.length_a   1.000
_cell.length_b   1.000
_cell.length_c   1.000
_cell.angle_alpha   90.00
_cell.angle_beta   90.00
_cell.angle_gamma   90.00
#
_symmetry.space_group_name_H-M   'P 1'
#
loop_
_entity.id
_entity.type
_entity.pdbx_description
1 polymer ?
#
loop_
_entity_poly.entity_id
_entity_poly.type
_entity_poly.pdbx_seq_one_letter_code
_entity_poly.pdbx_strand_id
1 'polypeptide(L)'
;MHTLCRFTKVMCFTAGMNSDIPISVLRTPSGAGGSREVLEDLLRPQAVVSPAFFYDALGSHLFNAITLLDEYRATRDERDIFTLHQGDIAAQLPADCTFIDLGAGDCCKAASLFASIRPKTYLAVDVSEAYLRDALKVVSRRPDAPLLSGLVVDFAKGLPGGCLEMLIPIESPRVFFYPGSSIGNFHPQQAAEFLRGLARDHAAAALVIGIDLVKPIPDMEVAYDDALGVTAAFNLNLLRVLNRSVETDFNPRDWSHKALFNTQASRIEMHLVARHEVTVTWPGGRRVFHAGETLHTENSYKYTEVAFADLLRKAGYRVVAAYRSASAGFAEFVAVPDASA
;
A
#
# COMPACT_ATOMS: atom_id res chain seq x y z
N MET A 1 25.76 -22.66 -5.44
CA MET A 1 24.61 -23.61 -5.35
C MET A 1 23.37 -22.75 -5.18
N HIS A 2 22.63 -22.56 -6.29
CA HIS A 2 21.41 -21.75 -6.31
C HIS A 2 20.22 -22.62 -5.87
N THR A 3 19.61 -22.27 -4.77
CA THR A 3 18.37 -22.88 -4.30
C THR A 3 17.22 -22.25 -5.07
N LEU A 4 16.75 -22.92 -6.12
CA LEU A 4 15.53 -22.61 -6.85
C LEU A 4 14.32 -22.83 -5.94
N CYS A 5 13.74 -21.74 -5.48
CA CYS A 5 12.46 -21.76 -4.79
C CYS A 5 11.37 -22.15 -5.82
N ARG A 6 10.80 -23.36 -5.69
CA ARG A 6 9.71 -23.84 -6.54
C ARG A 6 8.41 -23.14 -6.13
N PHE A 7 7.97 -22.18 -6.92
CA PHE A 7 6.62 -21.64 -6.83
C PHE A 7 5.63 -22.60 -7.46
N THR A 8 4.67 -23.08 -6.69
CA THR A 8 3.58 -23.91 -7.19
C THR A 8 2.58 -23.03 -7.91
N LYS A 9 2.56 -23.12 -9.24
CA LYS A 9 1.69 -22.38 -10.15
C LYS A 9 0.27 -22.91 -10.04
N VAL A 10 -0.65 -22.21 -9.40
CA VAL A 10 -2.08 -22.48 -9.55
C VAL A 10 -2.61 -21.54 -10.64
N MET A 11 -2.58 -22.02 -11.88
CA MET A 11 -3.29 -21.38 -12.99
C MET A 11 -4.73 -21.92 -13.01
N CYS A 12 -5.70 -21.09 -12.64
CA CYS A 12 -7.09 -21.31 -13.04
C CYS A 12 -7.34 -20.54 -14.34
N PHE A 13 -7.24 -21.23 -15.47
CA PHE A 13 -7.84 -20.77 -16.73
C PHE A 13 -9.25 -21.33 -16.82
N THR A 14 -10.26 -20.47 -16.70
CA THR A 14 -11.61 -20.78 -17.22
C THR A 14 -11.80 -19.96 -18.49
N ALA A 15 -11.68 -20.61 -19.63
CA ALA A 15 -12.04 -20.03 -20.91
C ALA A 15 -13.57 -20.02 -21.01
N GLY A 16 -14.18 -18.86 -20.72
CA GLY A 16 -15.58 -18.57 -21.02
C GLY A 16 -15.61 -17.26 -21.82
N MET A 17 -16.34 -17.24 -22.91
CA MET A 17 -16.51 -16.06 -23.80
C MET A 17 -17.28 -14.95 -23.07
N ASN A 18 -16.59 -14.22 -22.23
CA ASN A 18 -16.84 -12.86 -21.73
C ASN A 18 -15.46 -12.31 -21.45
N SER A 19 -15.19 -11.07 -21.80
CA SER A 19 -13.88 -10.41 -21.72
C SER A 19 -13.38 -10.32 -20.26
N ASP A 20 -12.95 -11.45 -19.72
CA ASP A 20 -12.43 -11.50 -18.37
C ASP A 20 -11.04 -10.86 -18.35
N ILE A 21 -10.93 -9.79 -17.57
CA ILE A 21 -9.65 -9.12 -17.30
C ILE A 21 -8.73 -10.15 -16.64
N PRO A 22 -7.52 -10.40 -17.17
CA PRO A 22 -6.59 -11.36 -16.58
C PRO A 22 -6.13 -10.89 -15.20
N ILE A 23 -6.38 -11.70 -14.18
CA ILE A 23 -5.92 -11.46 -12.82
C ILE A 23 -5.10 -12.66 -12.36
N SER A 24 -3.84 -12.41 -12.02
CA SER A 24 -2.98 -13.40 -11.40
C SER A 24 -2.96 -13.21 -9.89
N VAL A 25 -3.09 -14.33 -9.17
CA VAL A 25 -3.03 -14.35 -7.70
C VAL A 25 -1.73 -15.03 -7.30
N LEU A 26 -0.79 -14.27 -6.78
CA LEU A 26 0.42 -14.78 -6.19
C LEU A 26 0.21 -14.90 -4.68
N ARG A 27 -0.30 -16.02 -4.25
CA ARG A 27 -0.34 -16.31 -2.82
C ARG A 27 1.09 -16.65 -2.40
N THR A 28 1.70 -15.79 -1.56
CA THR A 28 2.73 -16.33 -0.66
C THR A 28 2.09 -17.50 0.07
N PRO A 29 2.78 -18.64 0.21
CA PRO A 29 2.18 -19.80 0.85
C PRO A 29 1.56 -19.37 2.18
N SER A 30 0.24 -19.25 2.22
CA SER A 30 -0.55 -19.12 3.46
C SER A 30 -0.55 -20.49 4.13
N GLY A 31 0.65 -21.03 4.33
CA GLY A 31 0.89 -22.22 5.12
C GLY A 31 1.41 -21.80 6.48
N ALA A 32 1.66 -22.74 7.36
CA ALA A 32 2.11 -22.60 8.73
C ALA A 32 3.18 -21.50 8.99
N GLY A 33 3.89 -21.01 7.95
CA GLY A 33 4.89 -19.95 8.04
C GLY A 33 4.31 -18.56 8.26
N GLY A 34 3.26 -18.17 7.54
CA GLY A 34 2.67 -16.82 7.70
C GLY A 34 1.92 -16.67 9.01
N SER A 35 1.17 -17.70 9.41
CA SER A 35 0.51 -17.72 10.72
C SER A 35 1.51 -17.71 11.85
N ARG A 36 2.63 -18.42 11.71
CA ARG A 36 3.69 -18.48 12.71
C ARG A 36 4.37 -17.11 12.90
N GLU A 37 4.71 -16.42 11.82
CA GLU A 37 5.31 -15.07 11.87
C GLU A 37 4.42 -14.10 12.66
N VAL A 38 3.11 -14.09 12.38
CA VAL A 38 2.14 -13.24 13.09
C VAL A 38 2.10 -13.57 14.58
N LEU A 39 2.09 -14.87 14.94
CA LEU A 39 2.04 -15.28 16.34
C LEU A 39 3.36 -14.96 17.08
N GLU A 40 4.50 -15.06 16.41
CA GLU A 40 5.79 -14.62 16.92
C GLU A 40 5.81 -13.10 17.16
N ASP A 41 5.24 -12.32 16.23
CA ASP A 41 5.11 -10.86 16.34
C ASP A 41 4.18 -10.44 17.48
N LEU A 42 3.10 -11.18 17.72
CA LEU A 42 2.26 -10.98 18.89
C LEU A 42 2.99 -11.24 20.21
N LEU A 43 3.99 -12.12 20.24
CA LEU A 43 4.76 -12.48 21.45
C LEU A 43 5.94 -11.54 21.74
N ARG A 44 6.24 -10.57 20.86
CA ARG A 44 7.30 -9.58 21.11
C ARG A 44 6.99 -8.72 22.34
N PRO A 45 7.99 -8.15 23.04
CA PRO A 45 7.77 -7.19 24.13
C PRO A 45 6.78 -6.08 23.74
N GLN A 46 7.00 -5.42 22.59
CA GLN A 46 5.99 -4.62 21.90
C GLN A 46 5.33 -5.51 20.86
N ALA A 47 4.08 -5.92 21.10
CA ALA A 47 3.31 -6.67 20.11
C ALA A 47 3.08 -5.82 18.86
N VAL A 48 3.26 -6.43 17.70
CA VAL A 48 3.06 -5.77 16.40
C VAL A 48 2.22 -6.65 15.48
N VAL A 49 1.52 -6.03 14.53
CA VAL A 49 0.81 -6.72 13.46
C VAL A 49 1.07 -6.00 12.14
N SER A 50 1.26 -6.76 11.07
CA SER A 50 1.45 -6.19 9.74
C SER A 50 0.22 -5.41 9.27
N PRO A 51 0.37 -4.21 8.69
CA PRO A 51 -0.72 -3.44 8.09
C PRO A 51 -1.48 -4.16 6.98
N ALA A 52 -0.90 -5.20 6.37
CA ALA A 52 -1.57 -6.01 5.35
C ALA A 52 -2.88 -6.65 5.87
N PHE A 53 -3.01 -6.87 7.19
CA PHE A 53 -4.24 -7.39 7.81
C PHE A 53 -5.38 -6.37 7.90
N PHE A 54 -5.16 -5.11 7.58
CA PHE A 54 -6.23 -4.13 7.50
C PHE A 54 -7.16 -4.34 6.30
N TYR A 55 -6.65 -4.86 5.19
CA TYR A 55 -7.28 -4.79 3.87
C TYR A 55 -8.09 -6.05 3.49
N ASP A 56 -8.90 -6.57 4.44
CA ASP A 56 -10.03 -7.43 4.05
C ASP A 56 -11.14 -6.62 3.37
N ALA A 57 -12.19 -7.27 2.89
CA ALA A 57 -13.28 -6.58 2.19
C ALA A 57 -13.87 -5.42 3.02
N LEU A 58 -14.10 -5.61 4.33
CA LEU A 58 -14.62 -4.55 5.21
C LEU A 58 -13.58 -3.46 5.41
N GLY A 59 -12.32 -3.83 5.66
CA GLY A 59 -11.23 -2.88 5.87
C GLY A 59 -11.00 -1.98 4.66
N SER A 60 -11.05 -2.52 3.44
CA SER A 60 -10.94 -1.73 2.21
C SER A 60 -12.08 -0.69 2.09
N HIS A 61 -13.32 -1.05 2.45
CA HIS A 61 -14.43 -0.10 2.48
C HIS A 61 -14.28 0.96 3.59
N LEU A 62 -13.78 0.57 4.76
CA LEU A 62 -13.49 1.51 5.85
C LEU A 62 -12.38 2.49 5.45
N PHE A 63 -11.33 2.01 4.79
CA PHE A 63 -10.28 2.88 4.26
C PHE A 63 -10.83 3.88 3.23
N ASN A 64 -11.70 3.44 2.32
CA ASN A 64 -12.37 4.37 1.42
C ASN A 64 -13.19 5.43 2.17
N ALA A 65 -13.87 5.06 3.25
CA ALA A 65 -14.58 6.03 4.08
C ALA A 65 -13.61 7.02 4.75
N ILE A 66 -12.43 6.56 5.23
CA ILE A 66 -11.37 7.43 5.77
C ILE A 66 -10.95 8.48 4.73
N THR A 67 -10.77 8.09 3.46
CA THR A 67 -10.35 9.03 2.41
C THR A 67 -11.36 10.15 2.13
N LEU A 68 -12.59 10.03 2.62
CA LEU A 68 -13.65 11.04 2.50
C LEU A 68 -13.74 11.98 3.71
N LEU A 69 -13.05 11.69 4.80
CA LEU A 69 -13.05 12.50 6.01
C LEU A 69 -12.37 13.85 5.77
N ASP A 70 -12.89 14.89 6.39
CA ASP A 70 -12.32 16.23 6.28
C ASP A 70 -10.93 16.32 6.92
N GLU A 71 -10.69 15.56 7.95
CA GLU A 71 -9.43 15.45 8.67
C GLU A 71 -8.34 14.74 7.83
N TYR A 72 -8.72 13.76 6.99
CA TYR A 72 -7.80 13.00 6.17
C TYR A 72 -7.52 13.70 4.83
N ARG A 73 -6.68 14.75 4.85
CA ARG A 73 -6.42 15.61 3.70
C ARG A 73 -5.57 14.99 2.61
N ALA A 74 -4.75 13.98 2.93
CA ALA A 74 -3.78 13.42 1.99
C ALA A 74 -4.39 13.05 0.62
N THR A 75 -5.56 12.40 0.61
CA THR A 75 -6.24 12.02 -0.64
C THR A 75 -6.72 13.22 -1.44
N ARG A 76 -7.20 14.29 -0.78
CA ARG A 76 -7.64 15.52 -1.48
C ARG A 76 -6.45 16.28 -2.03
N ASP A 77 -5.43 16.46 -1.21
CA ASP A 77 -4.20 17.16 -1.58
C ASP A 77 -3.52 16.49 -2.79
N GLU A 78 -3.45 15.16 -2.82
CA GLU A 78 -2.91 14.40 -3.94
C GLU A 78 -3.78 14.52 -5.20
N ARG A 79 -5.11 14.42 -5.06
CA ARG A 79 -6.03 14.62 -6.18
C ARG A 79 -5.92 16.01 -6.78
N ASP A 80 -5.72 17.05 -5.97
CA ASP A 80 -5.53 18.42 -6.43
C ASP A 80 -4.23 18.55 -7.24
N ILE A 81 -3.14 17.90 -6.80
CA ILE A 81 -1.88 17.83 -7.57
C ILE A 81 -2.13 17.18 -8.94
N PHE A 82 -2.79 16.01 -8.98
CA PHE A 82 -3.07 15.35 -10.27
C PHE A 82 -3.96 16.21 -11.16
N THR A 83 -4.97 16.86 -10.61
CA THR A 83 -5.87 17.74 -11.39
C THR A 83 -5.11 18.90 -12.04
N LEU A 84 -4.16 19.50 -11.31
CA LEU A 84 -3.40 20.66 -11.79
C LEU A 84 -2.23 20.28 -12.70
N HIS A 85 -1.57 19.15 -12.45
CA HIS A 85 -0.26 18.82 -13.01
C HIS A 85 -0.23 17.53 -13.84
N GLN A 86 -1.41 16.90 -14.14
CA GLN A 86 -1.45 15.64 -14.89
C GLN A 86 -0.73 15.71 -16.25
N GLY A 87 -0.81 16.85 -16.96
CA GLY A 87 -0.11 17.05 -18.23
C GLY A 87 1.40 17.13 -18.07
N ASP A 88 1.88 17.84 -17.03
CA ASP A 88 3.29 17.98 -16.74
C ASP A 88 3.89 16.64 -16.27
N ILE A 89 3.13 15.89 -15.45
CA ILE A 89 3.52 14.53 -15.03
C ILE A 89 3.62 13.63 -16.24
N ALA A 90 2.60 13.60 -17.10
CA ALA A 90 2.60 12.76 -18.29
C ALA A 90 3.75 13.07 -19.24
N ALA A 91 4.15 14.35 -19.36
CA ALA A 91 5.27 14.78 -20.20
C ALA A 91 6.64 14.25 -19.72
N GLN A 92 6.75 13.80 -18.45
CA GLN A 92 7.98 13.22 -17.89
C GLN A 92 8.02 11.69 -18.06
N LEU A 93 6.95 11.06 -18.53
CA LEU A 93 6.82 9.61 -18.62
C LEU A 93 7.04 9.11 -20.05
N PRO A 94 7.57 7.90 -20.24
CA PRO A 94 7.72 7.31 -21.55
C PRO A 94 6.36 7.04 -22.18
N ALA A 95 6.25 7.27 -23.49
CA ALA A 95 5.07 6.90 -24.27
C ALA A 95 4.86 5.37 -24.30
N ASP A 96 3.64 4.93 -24.59
CA ASP A 96 3.27 3.51 -24.71
C ASP A 96 3.66 2.63 -23.50
N CYS A 97 3.72 3.23 -22.34
CA CYS A 97 4.17 2.55 -21.12
C CYS A 97 3.16 1.51 -20.61
N THR A 98 3.65 0.60 -19.79
CA THR A 98 2.84 -0.14 -18.85
C THR A 98 2.79 0.64 -17.53
N PHE A 99 1.60 1.07 -17.14
CA PHE A 99 1.35 1.81 -15.90
C PHE A 99 0.99 0.84 -14.79
N ILE A 100 1.88 0.69 -13.81
CA ILE A 100 1.81 -0.32 -12.74
C ILE A 100 1.44 0.39 -11.44
N ASP A 101 0.22 0.15 -10.97
CA ASP A 101 -0.38 0.82 -9.82
C ASP A 101 -0.21 -0.04 -8.56
N LEU A 102 0.65 0.39 -7.67
CA LEU A 102 0.98 -0.31 -6.42
C LEU A 102 0.04 0.11 -5.29
N GLY A 103 -0.78 -0.82 -4.81
CA GLY A 103 -1.86 -0.53 -3.86
C GLY A 103 -3.04 0.14 -4.58
N ALA A 104 -3.46 -0.45 -5.69
CA ALA A 104 -4.42 0.14 -6.62
C ALA A 104 -5.78 0.48 -6.01
N GLY A 105 -6.20 -0.24 -4.95
CA GLY A 105 -7.47 -0.01 -4.29
C GLY A 105 -8.64 -0.06 -5.26
N ASP A 106 -9.39 1.05 -5.36
CA ASP A 106 -10.49 1.21 -6.31
C ASP A 106 -10.06 1.61 -7.74
N CYS A 107 -8.74 1.71 -8.00
CA CYS A 107 -8.11 2.13 -9.25
C CYS A 107 -8.47 3.57 -9.71
N CYS A 108 -9.24 4.33 -8.95
CA CYS A 108 -9.76 5.64 -9.38
C CYS A 108 -8.65 6.67 -9.60
N LYS A 109 -7.60 6.66 -8.77
CA LYS A 109 -6.48 7.60 -8.90
C LYS A 109 -5.73 7.40 -10.20
N ALA A 110 -5.29 6.17 -10.48
CA ALA A 110 -4.61 5.84 -11.74
C ALA A 110 -5.50 6.12 -12.96
N ALA A 111 -6.77 5.73 -12.88
CA ALA A 111 -7.74 5.92 -13.97
C ALA A 111 -8.00 7.41 -14.28
N SER A 112 -7.84 8.32 -13.32
CA SER A 112 -7.94 9.76 -13.56
C SER A 112 -6.83 10.31 -14.47
N LEU A 113 -5.71 9.60 -14.56
CA LEU A 113 -4.53 9.99 -15.33
C LEU A 113 -4.48 9.36 -16.73
N PHE A 114 -5.37 8.41 -17.07
CA PHE A 114 -5.30 7.68 -18.34
C PHE A 114 -5.38 8.59 -19.58
N ALA A 115 -6.24 9.60 -19.56
CA ALA A 115 -6.39 10.54 -20.68
C ALA A 115 -5.09 11.33 -20.95
N SER A 116 -4.29 11.60 -19.93
CA SER A 116 -3.05 12.37 -20.03
C SER A 116 -1.83 11.47 -20.30
N ILE A 117 -1.68 10.37 -19.57
CA ILE A 117 -0.55 9.44 -19.69
C ILE A 117 -0.68 8.55 -20.93
N ARG A 118 -1.92 8.14 -21.29
CA ARG A 118 -2.24 7.22 -22.39
C ARG A 118 -1.42 5.92 -22.33
N PRO A 119 -1.44 5.19 -21.21
CA PRO A 119 -0.69 3.97 -21.10
C PRO A 119 -1.23 2.92 -22.06
N LYS A 120 -0.36 2.07 -22.61
CA LYS A 120 -0.78 0.94 -23.45
C LYS A 120 -1.40 -0.18 -22.62
N THR A 121 -0.85 -0.38 -21.44
CA THR A 121 -1.29 -1.41 -20.47
C THR A 121 -1.39 -0.79 -19.08
N TYR A 122 -2.41 -1.17 -18.33
CA TYR A 122 -2.53 -0.88 -16.90
C TYR A 122 -2.51 -2.18 -16.12
N LEU A 123 -1.60 -2.26 -15.15
CA LEU A 123 -1.51 -3.38 -14.22
C LEU A 123 -1.85 -2.87 -12.81
N ALA A 124 -2.99 -3.27 -12.30
CA ALA A 124 -3.36 -2.98 -10.92
C ALA A 124 -2.79 -4.05 -9.98
N VAL A 125 -2.06 -3.63 -8.94
CA VAL A 125 -1.44 -4.51 -7.94
C VAL A 125 -2.05 -4.21 -6.58
N ASP A 126 -2.65 -5.22 -5.94
CA ASP A 126 -3.27 -5.07 -4.61
C ASP A 126 -3.23 -6.39 -3.83
N VAL A 127 -3.51 -6.35 -2.54
CA VAL A 127 -3.61 -7.55 -1.68
C VAL A 127 -5.02 -8.16 -1.69
N SER A 128 -6.04 -7.37 -2.01
CA SER A 128 -7.47 -7.75 -1.94
C SER A 128 -7.99 -8.19 -3.30
N GLU A 129 -8.07 -9.51 -3.55
CA GLU A 129 -8.53 -10.05 -4.84
C GLU A 129 -9.94 -9.61 -5.22
N ALA A 130 -10.90 -9.72 -4.30
CA ALA A 130 -12.30 -9.40 -4.59
C ALA A 130 -12.47 -7.92 -4.91
N TYR A 131 -11.82 -7.06 -4.13
CA TYR A 131 -11.88 -5.61 -4.30
C TYR A 131 -11.24 -5.17 -5.62
N LEU A 132 -10.05 -5.70 -5.93
CA LEU A 132 -9.34 -5.43 -7.18
C LEU A 132 -10.15 -5.86 -8.41
N ARG A 133 -10.77 -7.04 -8.34
CA ARG A 133 -11.61 -7.58 -9.42
C ARG A 133 -12.80 -6.65 -9.72
N ASP A 134 -13.46 -6.14 -8.70
CA ASP A 134 -14.60 -5.25 -8.88
C ASP A 134 -14.16 -3.85 -9.34
N ALA A 135 -13.03 -3.33 -8.84
CA ALA A 135 -12.43 -2.08 -9.31
C ALA A 135 -12.09 -2.14 -10.81
N LEU A 136 -11.40 -3.20 -11.26
CA LEU A 136 -11.05 -3.38 -12.67
C LEU A 136 -12.28 -3.50 -13.59
N LYS A 137 -13.39 -4.12 -13.15
CA LYS A 137 -14.66 -4.11 -13.89
C LYS A 137 -15.23 -2.72 -14.08
N VAL A 138 -15.09 -1.84 -13.07
CA VAL A 138 -15.52 -0.44 -13.19
C VAL A 138 -14.65 0.30 -14.19
N VAL A 139 -13.33 0.17 -14.06
CA VAL A 139 -12.35 0.81 -14.95
C VAL A 139 -12.53 0.36 -16.40
N SER A 140 -12.85 -0.91 -16.67
CA SER A 140 -13.02 -1.44 -18.03
C SER A 140 -14.17 -0.80 -18.83
N ARG A 141 -15.09 -0.10 -18.14
CA ARG A 141 -16.20 0.61 -18.81
C ARG A 141 -15.82 2.01 -19.28
N ARG A 142 -14.65 2.48 -18.94
CA ARG A 142 -14.17 3.80 -19.36
C ARG A 142 -13.78 3.78 -20.84
N PRO A 143 -14.09 4.84 -21.59
CA PRO A 143 -13.74 4.94 -23.02
C PRO A 143 -12.21 5.08 -23.24
N ASP A 144 -11.47 5.52 -22.23
CA ASP A 144 -10.02 5.72 -22.23
C ASP A 144 -9.25 4.58 -21.52
N ALA A 145 -9.94 3.47 -21.21
CA ALA A 145 -9.30 2.33 -20.54
C ALA A 145 -8.25 1.68 -21.45
N PRO A 146 -7.01 1.50 -20.96
CA PRO A 146 -5.96 0.73 -21.64
C PRO A 146 -6.26 -0.78 -21.58
N LEU A 147 -5.31 -1.61 -22.03
CA LEU A 147 -5.36 -3.05 -21.71
C LEU A 147 -5.20 -3.25 -20.20
N LEU A 148 -6.18 -3.91 -19.58
CA LEU A 148 -6.24 -4.07 -18.14
C LEU A 148 -5.72 -5.44 -17.70
N SER A 149 -4.98 -5.47 -16.62
CA SER A 149 -4.62 -6.70 -15.90
C SER A 149 -4.53 -6.45 -14.39
N GLY A 150 -4.58 -7.51 -13.59
CA GLY A 150 -4.49 -7.45 -12.15
C GLY A 150 -3.48 -8.43 -11.58
N LEU A 151 -2.79 -8.03 -10.52
CA LEU A 151 -1.87 -8.85 -9.76
C LEU A 151 -2.22 -8.77 -8.27
N VAL A 152 -2.62 -9.90 -7.69
CA VAL A 152 -2.89 -9.99 -6.26
C VAL A 152 -1.64 -10.49 -5.56
N VAL A 153 -1.00 -9.62 -4.78
CA VAL A 153 0.25 -9.92 -4.06
C VAL A 153 0.46 -8.95 -2.89
N ASP A 154 1.01 -9.44 -1.80
CA ASP A 154 1.56 -8.58 -0.73
C ASP A 154 2.94 -8.08 -1.18
N PHE A 155 2.95 -6.94 -1.89
CA PHE A 155 4.17 -6.34 -2.41
C PHE A 155 5.02 -5.64 -1.32
N ALA A 156 4.51 -5.50 -0.09
CA ALA A 156 5.29 -4.98 1.04
C ALA A 156 6.51 -5.88 1.35
N LYS A 157 6.44 -7.15 0.99
CA LYS A 157 7.55 -8.11 1.06
C LYS A 157 8.42 -8.14 -0.21
N GLY A 158 8.22 -7.20 -1.13
CA GLY A 158 8.83 -7.14 -2.45
C GLY A 158 7.97 -7.82 -3.53
N LEU A 159 8.15 -7.41 -4.78
CA LEU A 159 7.54 -8.09 -5.92
C LEU A 159 8.38 -9.32 -6.28
N PRO A 160 7.77 -10.51 -6.37
CA PRO A 160 8.50 -11.72 -6.78
C PRO A 160 9.09 -11.58 -8.18
N GLY A 161 10.32 -12.07 -8.40
CA GLY A 161 10.94 -12.06 -9.71
C GLY A 161 10.10 -12.79 -10.77
N GLY A 162 9.96 -12.21 -11.95
CA GLY A 162 9.18 -12.77 -13.05
C GLY A 162 7.66 -12.60 -12.94
N CYS A 163 7.14 -12.02 -11.87
CA CYS A 163 5.69 -11.88 -11.69
C CYS A 163 5.05 -10.90 -12.68
N LEU A 164 5.78 -9.87 -13.07
CA LEU A 164 5.28 -8.87 -14.02
C LEU A 164 5.29 -9.41 -15.45
N GLU A 165 6.31 -10.16 -15.83
CA GLU A 165 6.50 -10.73 -17.18
C GLU A 165 5.37 -11.69 -17.60
N MET A 166 4.62 -12.21 -16.64
CA MET A 166 3.45 -13.06 -16.90
C MET A 166 2.21 -12.26 -17.34
N LEU A 167 2.17 -10.96 -17.07
CA LEU A 167 0.97 -10.14 -17.20
C LEU A 167 1.14 -8.96 -18.14
N ILE A 168 2.36 -8.54 -18.39
CA ILE A 168 2.68 -7.35 -19.17
C ILE A 168 3.75 -7.65 -20.23
N PRO A 169 3.74 -6.92 -21.38
CA PRO A 169 4.79 -7.06 -22.39
C PRO A 169 6.17 -6.72 -21.83
N ILE A 170 7.17 -7.55 -22.15
CA ILE A 170 8.54 -7.41 -21.66
C ILE A 170 9.17 -6.10 -22.15
N GLU A 171 8.88 -5.71 -23.39
CA GLU A 171 9.50 -4.55 -24.06
C GLU A 171 8.83 -3.21 -23.72
N SER A 172 7.67 -3.21 -23.03
CA SER A 172 6.98 -1.98 -22.67
C SER A 172 7.69 -1.26 -21.52
N PRO A 173 7.98 0.05 -21.63
CA PRO A 173 8.53 0.81 -20.51
C PRO A 173 7.62 0.72 -19.27
N ARG A 174 8.18 0.39 -18.12
CA ARG A 174 7.43 0.21 -16.88
C ARG A 174 7.42 1.49 -16.06
N VAL A 175 6.25 2.08 -15.89
CA VAL A 175 6.04 3.22 -15.02
C VAL A 175 5.35 2.73 -13.76
N PHE A 176 6.05 2.78 -12.64
CA PHE A 176 5.45 2.47 -11.35
C PHE A 176 4.74 3.71 -10.81
N PHE A 177 3.50 3.51 -10.40
CA PHE A 177 2.65 4.50 -9.74
C PHE A 177 2.40 4.05 -8.31
N TYR A 178 2.86 4.83 -7.35
CA TYR A 178 2.76 4.49 -5.94
C TYR A 178 2.19 5.66 -5.13
N PRO A 179 0.88 5.90 -5.26
CA PRO A 179 0.20 7.05 -4.66
C PRO A 179 -0.16 6.83 -3.19
N GLY A 180 -0.80 7.85 -2.59
CA GLY A 180 -1.44 7.78 -1.29
C GLY A 180 -0.50 7.79 -0.11
N SER A 181 0.78 8.06 -0.32
CA SER A 181 1.81 7.96 0.73
C SER A 181 1.95 6.57 1.36
N SER A 182 1.53 5.51 0.64
CA SER A 182 1.62 4.13 1.13
C SER A 182 3.06 3.69 1.43
N ILE A 183 4.05 4.35 0.81
CA ILE A 183 5.48 4.16 1.13
C ILE A 183 5.80 4.54 2.60
N GLY A 184 4.98 5.38 3.22
CA GLY A 184 5.10 5.75 4.62
C GLY A 184 4.85 4.59 5.60
N ASN A 185 4.27 3.48 5.14
CA ASN A 185 4.08 2.30 5.98
C ASN A 185 5.38 1.50 6.17
N PHE A 186 6.39 1.75 5.34
CA PHE A 186 7.70 1.11 5.45
C PHE A 186 8.64 1.89 6.38
N HIS A 187 9.47 1.17 7.12
CA HIS A 187 10.65 1.80 7.71
C HIS A 187 11.52 2.41 6.59
N PRO A 188 12.12 3.61 6.77
CA PRO A 188 12.85 4.31 5.70
C PRO A 188 13.91 3.47 4.96
N GLN A 189 14.59 2.57 5.68
CA GLN A 189 15.55 1.65 5.06
C GLN A 189 14.84 0.63 4.15
N GLN A 190 13.73 0.05 4.61
CA GLN A 190 12.92 -0.89 3.82
C GLN A 190 12.29 -0.18 2.61
N ALA A 191 11.83 1.07 2.77
CA ALA A 191 11.35 1.90 1.67
C ALA A 191 12.42 2.07 0.58
N ALA A 192 13.66 2.40 0.97
CA ALA A 192 14.76 2.53 0.01
C ALA A 192 15.12 1.20 -0.68
N GLU A 193 15.08 0.08 0.06
CA GLU A 193 15.32 -1.27 -0.50
C GLU A 193 14.22 -1.67 -1.48
N PHE A 194 12.95 -1.44 -1.13
CA PHE A 194 11.81 -1.69 -2.00
C PHE A 194 11.90 -0.90 -3.30
N LEU A 195 12.12 0.41 -3.22
CA LEU A 195 12.26 1.28 -4.40
C LEU A 195 13.45 0.87 -5.28
N ARG A 196 14.57 0.51 -4.66
CA ARG A 196 15.75 -0.02 -5.39
C ARG A 196 15.40 -1.30 -6.15
N GLY A 197 14.57 -2.17 -5.55
CA GLY A 197 14.08 -3.38 -6.21
C GLY A 197 13.26 -3.06 -7.46
N LEU A 198 12.41 -2.04 -7.43
CA LEU A 198 11.66 -1.62 -8.61
C LEU A 198 12.57 -1.18 -9.76
N ALA A 199 13.63 -0.41 -9.46
CA ALA A 199 14.59 0.03 -10.47
C ALA A 199 15.41 -1.12 -11.05
N ARG A 200 16.00 -1.95 -10.18
CA ARG A 200 16.97 -2.96 -10.57
C ARG A 200 16.34 -4.26 -11.04
N ASP A 201 15.36 -4.78 -10.28
CA ASP A 201 14.84 -6.13 -10.46
C ASP A 201 13.60 -6.14 -11.36
N HIS A 202 12.94 -5.00 -11.51
CA HIS A 202 11.72 -4.85 -12.29
C HIS A 202 11.83 -3.82 -13.42
N ALA A 203 13.05 -3.35 -13.72
CA ALA A 203 13.35 -2.47 -14.84
C ALA A 203 12.41 -1.25 -14.93
N ALA A 204 12.20 -0.54 -13.81
CA ALA A 204 11.41 0.68 -13.80
C ALA A 204 12.01 1.69 -14.81
N ALA A 205 11.18 2.21 -15.71
CA ALA A 205 11.56 3.33 -16.58
C ALA A 205 11.29 4.67 -15.87
N ALA A 206 10.24 4.73 -15.06
CA ALA A 206 9.92 5.86 -14.22
C ALA A 206 9.14 5.42 -12.97
N LEU A 207 9.13 6.28 -11.97
CA LEU A 207 8.36 6.17 -10.74
C LEU A 207 7.59 7.48 -10.52
N VAL A 208 6.29 7.38 -10.29
CA VAL A 208 5.42 8.47 -9.81
C VAL A 208 5.00 8.09 -8.41
N ILE A 209 5.35 8.89 -7.40
CA ILE A 209 5.17 8.51 -6.01
C ILE A 209 4.75 9.68 -5.13
N GLY A 210 3.63 9.47 -4.40
CA GLY A 210 3.07 10.43 -3.47
C GLY A 210 3.55 10.25 -2.05
N ILE A 211 3.80 11.36 -1.35
CA ILE A 211 4.16 11.37 0.06
C ILE A 211 3.38 12.39 0.86
N ASP A 212 3.00 11.99 2.04
CA ASP A 212 2.44 12.86 3.06
C ASP A 212 3.58 13.60 3.79
N LEU A 213 3.52 14.92 3.77
CA LEU A 213 4.56 15.78 4.33
C LEU A 213 4.35 16.00 5.83
N VAL A 214 5.43 16.36 6.53
CA VAL A 214 5.34 16.79 7.93
C VAL A 214 4.48 18.05 8.02
N LYS A 215 3.49 18.02 8.91
CA LYS A 215 2.51 19.07 9.20
C LYS A 215 2.48 19.35 10.70
N PRO A 216 1.72 20.36 11.19
CA PRO A 216 1.47 20.52 12.62
C PRO A 216 0.95 19.21 13.24
N ILE A 217 1.48 18.84 14.40
CA ILE A 217 1.18 17.55 15.06
C ILE A 217 -0.33 17.31 15.21
N PRO A 218 -1.15 18.31 15.66
CA PRO A 218 -2.59 18.09 15.80
C PRO A 218 -3.27 17.70 14.47
N ASP A 219 -2.83 18.29 13.34
CA ASP A 219 -3.39 18.00 12.02
C ASP A 219 -3.04 16.58 11.55
N MET A 220 -1.87 16.09 11.95
CA MET A 220 -1.44 14.72 11.63
C MET A 220 -2.16 13.69 12.52
N GLU A 221 -2.34 13.97 13.80
CA GLU A 221 -2.98 13.04 14.74
C GLU A 221 -4.47 12.92 14.46
N VAL A 222 -5.20 14.03 14.24
CA VAL A 222 -6.64 13.99 13.97
C VAL A 222 -6.97 13.28 12.66
N ALA A 223 -6.07 13.25 11.69
CA ALA A 223 -6.24 12.50 10.45
C ALA A 223 -6.28 10.97 10.67
N TYR A 224 -5.72 10.49 11.78
CA TYR A 224 -5.67 9.08 12.16
C TYR A 224 -6.50 8.76 13.42
N ASP A 225 -7.15 9.75 14.01
CA ASP A 225 -8.07 9.60 15.16
C ASP A 225 -9.22 10.58 15.01
N ASP A 226 -10.04 10.34 13.97
CA ASP A 226 -11.16 11.18 13.56
C ASP A 226 -12.32 11.13 14.56
N ALA A 227 -13.04 12.25 14.68
CA ALA A 227 -14.14 12.40 15.62
C ALA A 227 -15.34 11.45 15.36
N LEU A 228 -15.50 10.97 14.11
CA LEU A 228 -16.53 9.98 13.75
C LEU A 228 -16.14 8.55 14.12
N GLY A 229 -14.86 8.29 14.41
CA GLY A 229 -14.34 6.97 14.77
C GLY A 229 -14.23 6.00 13.59
N VAL A 230 -14.17 6.49 12.36
CA VAL A 230 -14.01 5.64 11.16
C VAL A 230 -12.65 4.97 11.16
N THR A 231 -11.58 5.72 11.49
CA THR A 231 -10.22 5.16 11.61
C THR A 231 -10.12 4.19 12.78
N ALA A 232 -10.80 4.48 13.90
CA ALA A 232 -10.90 3.54 15.01
C ALA A 232 -11.57 2.21 14.59
N ALA A 233 -12.66 2.29 13.81
CA ALA A 233 -13.34 1.10 13.29
C ALA A 233 -12.45 0.29 12.34
N PHE A 234 -11.68 0.97 11.48
CA PHE A 234 -10.68 0.36 10.60
C PHE A 234 -9.61 -0.39 11.42
N ASN A 235 -9.04 0.27 12.44
CA ASN A 235 -8.01 -0.34 13.30
C ASN A 235 -8.58 -1.55 14.08
N LEU A 236 -9.78 -1.44 14.65
CA LEU A 236 -10.42 -2.54 15.39
C LEU A 236 -10.81 -3.73 14.51
N ASN A 237 -11.10 -3.51 13.21
CA ASN A 237 -11.41 -4.59 12.28
C ASN A 237 -10.24 -5.56 12.12
N LEU A 238 -9.00 -5.09 12.24
CA LEU A 238 -7.79 -5.93 12.20
C LEU A 238 -7.87 -7.11 13.17
N LEU A 239 -8.41 -6.92 14.37
CA LEU A 239 -8.58 -8.00 15.36
C LEU A 239 -9.51 -9.12 14.85
N ARG A 240 -10.57 -8.76 14.12
CA ARG A 240 -11.47 -9.73 13.49
C ARG A 240 -10.78 -10.49 12.35
N VAL A 241 -9.88 -9.81 11.63
CA VAL A 241 -9.09 -10.45 10.57
C VAL A 241 -8.11 -11.44 11.19
N LEU A 242 -7.43 -11.09 12.28
CA LEU A 242 -6.55 -12.00 13.01
C LEU A 242 -7.31 -13.24 13.52
N ASN A 243 -8.50 -13.06 14.10
CA ASN A 243 -9.32 -14.18 14.57
C ASN A 243 -9.63 -15.19 13.45
N ARG A 244 -9.85 -14.69 12.21
CA ARG A 244 -10.12 -15.56 11.05
C ARG A 244 -8.87 -16.16 10.44
N SER A 245 -7.76 -15.43 10.46
CA SER A 245 -6.55 -15.79 9.72
C SER A 245 -5.59 -16.66 10.51
N VAL A 246 -5.51 -16.47 11.83
CA VAL A 246 -4.58 -17.16 12.73
C VAL A 246 -5.27 -17.77 13.96
N GLU A 247 -6.61 -17.83 13.93
CA GLU A 247 -7.46 -18.48 14.93
C GLU A 247 -7.26 -17.91 16.36
N THR A 248 -7.05 -16.59 16.45
CA THR A 248 -7.05 -15.88 17.74
C THR A 248 -8.48 -15.60 18.21
N ASP A 249 -8.64 -15.25 19.49
CA ASP A 249 -9.94 -14.96 20.12
C ASP A 249 -10.06 -13.50 20.59
N PHE A 250 -9.41 -12.56 19.92
CA PHE A 250 -9.57 -11.14 20.24
C PHE A 250 -11.04 -10.72 20.29
N ASN A 251 -11.47 -10.07 21.37
CA ASN A 251 -12.76 -9.37 21.40
C ASN A 251 -12.52 -7.87 21.19
N PRO A 252 -12.94 -7.26 20.07
CA PRO A 252 -12.70 -5.84 19.78
C PRO A 252 -13.23 -4.87 20.85
N ARG A 253 -14.19 -5.27 21.70
CA ARG A 253 -14.73 -4.43 22.78
C ARG A 253 -13.73 -4.19 23.90
N ASP A 254 -12.72 -5.05 24.03
CA ASP A 254 -11.70 -4.98 25.08
C ASP A 254 -10.56 -4.03 24.69
N TRP A 255 -10.63 -3.44 23.50
CA TRP A 255 -9.61 -2.58 22.93
C TRP A 255 -10.13 -1.19 22.59
N SER A 256 -9.25 -0.20 22.64
CA SER A 256 -9.48 1.15 22.15
C SER A 256 -8.41 1.53 21.13
N HIS A 257 -8.83 2.27 20.12
CA HIS A 257 -7.93 2.87 19.16
C HIS A 257 -7.16 4.03 19.79
N LYS A 258 -5.91 4.22 19.34
CA LYS A 258 -5.07 5.38 19.65
C LYS A 258 -4.15 5.65 18.46
N ALA A 259 -4.09 6.88 18.02
CA ALA A 259 -3.07 7.39 17.12
C ALA A 259 -2.19 8.42 17.85
N LEU A 260 -0.92 8.46 17.50
CA LEU A 260 0.03 9.45 18.04
C LEU A 260 1.14 9.75 17.02
N PHE A 261 1.66 10.96 17.05
CA PHE A 261 2.84 11.32 16.26
C PHE A 261 4.12 11.08 17.07
N ASN A 262 4.92 10.13 16.61
CA ASN A 262 6.26 9.88 17.14
C ASN A 262 7.24 10.88 16.53
N THR A 263 7.60 11.92 17.28
CA THR A 263 8.47 13.01 16.82
C THR A 263 9.90 12.57 16.53
N GLN A 264 10.41 11.55 17.24
CA GLN A 264 11.76 11.03 17.01
C GLN A 264 11.87 10.25 15.71
N ALA A 265 10.83 9.48 15.37
CA ALA A 265 10.78 8.68 14.16
C ALA A 265 10.11 9.41 12.99
N SER A 266 9.53 10.59 13.20
CA SER A 266 8.76 11.35 12.20
C SER A 266 7.65 10.51 11.55
N ARG A 267 6.78 9.90 12.38
CA ARG A 267 5.70 9.03 11.88
C ARG A 267 4.47 9.09 12.78
N ILE A 268 3.30 8.90 12.21
CA ILE A 268 2.13 8.48 12.96
C ILE A 268 2.26 6.99 13.28
N GLU A 269 1.89 6.64 14.49
CA GLU A 269 1.72 5.26 14.94
C GLU A 269 0.26 5.02 15.31
N MET A 270 -0.33 3.94 14.80
CA MET A 270 -1.62 3.46 15.27
C MET A 270 -1.43 2.27 16.21
N HIS A 271 -2.18 2.30 17.29
CA HIS A 271 -2.18 1.27 18.31
C HIS A 271 -3.60 0.86 18.68
N LEU A 272 -3.74 -0.38 19.13
CA LEU A 272 -4.88 -0.85 19.89
C LEU A 272 -4.45 -1.00 21.33
N VAL A 273 -5.15 -0.36 22.26
CA VAL A 273 -4.84 -0.30 23.70
C VAL A 273 -5.79 -1.22 24.45
N ALA A 274 -5.28 -2.15 25.24
CA ALA A 274 -6.08 -3.02 26.09
C ALA A 274 -6.77 -2.19 27.19
N ARG A 275 -8.11 -2.23 27.27
CA ARG A 275 -8.91 -1.45 28.25
C ARG A 275 -8.79 -1.99 29.68
N HIS A 276 -8.46 -3.27 29.81
CA HIS A 276 -8.25 -4.02 31.04
C HIS A 276 -7.26 -5.14 30.74
N GLU A 277 -6.96 -6.00 31.69
CA GLU A 277 -6.17 -7.20 31.40
C GLU A 277 -6.95 -8.13 30.49
N VAL A 278 -6.36 -8.50 29.35
CA VAL A 278 -6.96 -9.35 28.32
C VAL A 278 -6.02 -10.51 28.04
N THR A 279 -6.54 -11.73 28.13
CA THR A 279 -5.83 -12.92 27.64
C THR A 279 -6.34 -13.26 26.25
N VAL A 280 -5.45 -13.28 25.27
CA VAL A 280 -5.72 -13.70 23.89
C VAL A 280 -5.11 -15.08 23.69
N THR A 281 -5.91 -16.00 23.14
CA THR A 281 -5.51 -17.39 22.90
C THR A 281 -5.56 -17.74 21.41
N TRP A 282 -4.75 -18.72 21.02
CA TRP A 282 -4.73 -19.33 19.69
C TRP A 282 -4.26 -20.78 19.78
N PRO A 283 -4.42 -21.63 18.76
CA PRO A 283 -3.91 -22.99 18.79
C PRO A 283 -2.41 -23.07 19.13
N GLY A 284 -2.09 -23.61 20.27
CA GLY A 284 -0.71 -23.81 20.74
C GLY A 284 -0.12 -22.64 21.52
N GLY A 285 -0.87 -21.57 21.84
CA GLY A 285 -0.33 -20.45 22.61
C GLY A 285 -1.33 -19.47 23.15
N ARG A 286 -0.82 -18.53 23.91
CA ARG A 286 -1.58 -17.39 24.45
C ARG A 286 -0.67 -16.22 24.76
N ARG A 287 -1.24 -15.02 24.87
CA ARG A 287 -0.63 -13.83 25.45
C ARG A 287 -1.57 -13.12 26.38
N VAL A 288 -1.04 -12.66 27.52
CA VAL A 288 -1.74 -11.73 28.40
C VAL A 288 -1.28 -10.32 28.06
N PHE A 289 -2.23 -9.44 27.78
CA PHE A 289 -2.03 -8.00 27.65
C PHE A 289 -2.52 -7.33 28.92
N HIS A 290 -1.67 -6.57 29.59
CA HIS A 290 -2.08 -5.82 30.77
C HIS A 290 -2.90 -4.58 30.39
N ALA A 291 -3.67 -4.06 31.33
CA ALA A 291 -4.42 -2.81 31.12
C ALA A 291 -3.46 -1.68 30.65
N GLY A 292 -3.80 -1.03 29.53
CA GLY A 292 -2.98 0.01 28.93
C GLY A 292 -1.85 -0.51 28.02
N GLU A 293 -1.61 -1.81 27.95
CA GLU A 293 -0.66 -2.39 27.01
C GLU A 293 -1.14 -2.25 25.57
N THR A 294 -0.21 -2.07 24.64
CA THR A 294 -0.56 -1.73 23.24
C THR A 294 -0.17 -2.83 22.27
N LEU A 295 -1.01 -3.02 21.28
CA LEU A 295 -0.72 -3.72 20.04
C LEU A 295 -0.46 -2.67 18.95
N HIS A 296 0.75 -2.59 18.42
CA HIS A 296 1.13 -1.65 17.37
C HIS A 296 0.66 -2.20 16.01
N THR A 297 -0.13 -1.42 15.29
CA THR A 297 -0.84 -1.89 14.10
C THR A 297 -0.37 -1.23 12.82
N GLU A 298 0.13 0.02 12.86
CA GLU A 298 0.60 0.72 11.67
C GLU A 298 1.63 1.80 12.00
N ASN A 299 2.54 2.01 11.06
CA ASN A 299 3.35 3.21 10.95
C ASN A 299 2.94 4.00 9.71
N SER A 300 2.96 5.32 9.79
CA SER A 300 2.86 6.20 8.63
C SER A 300 3.91 7.30 8.73
N TYR A 301 5.08 7.03 8.12
CA TYR A 301 6.20 7.97 8.10
C TYR A 301 5.84 9.23 7.32
N LYS A 302 6.20 10.37 7.90
CA LYS A 302 6.04 11.70 7.29
C LYS A 302 7.42 12.22 6.92
N TYR A 303 7.52 12.76 5.73
CA TYR A 303 8.79 13.21 5.18
C TYR A 303 8.81 14.73 4.98
N THR A 304 9.99 15.31 4.95
CA THR A 304 10.22 16.57 4.22
C THR A 304 10.56 16.22 2.77
N GLU A 305 10.32 17.12 1.83
CA GLU A 305 10.68 16.90 0.42
C GLU A 305 12.16 16.58 0.24
N VAL A 306 13.02 17.28 0.99
CA VAL A 306 14.47 17.07 0.95
C VAL A 306 14.84 15.67 1.43
N ALA A 307 14.25 15.23 2.57
CA ALA A 307 14.52 13.90 3.11
C ALA A 307 14.05 12.79 2.17
N PHE A 308 12.90 13.00 1.50
CA PHE A 308 12.39 12.01 0.55
C PHE A 308 13.18 11.99 -0.77
N ALA A 309 13.58 13.13 -1.29
CA ALA A 309 14.48 13.19 -2.45
C ALA A 309 15.81 12.48 -2.17
N ASP A 310 16.36 12.62 -0.96
CA ASP A 310 17.54 11.88 -0.51
C ASP A 310 17.29 10.36 -0.42
N LEU A 311 16.10 9.93 0.02
CA LEU A 311 15.71 8.52 0.04
C LEU A 311 15.64 7.96 -1.37
N LEU A 312 15.01 8.68 -2.32
CA LEU A 312 14.95 8.31 -3.73
C LEU A 312 16.38 8.18 -4.32
N ARG A 313 17.27 9.13 -4.05
CA ARG A 313 18.66 9.07 -4.51
C ARG A 313 19.39 7.84 -3.96
N LYS A 314 19.22 7.51 -2.68
CA LYS A 314 19.78 6.30 -2.05
C LYS A 314 19.19 5.02 -2.63
N ALA A 315 17.97 5.07 -3.16
CA ALA A 315 17.33 3.97 -3.86
C ALA A 315 17.74 3.85 -5.33
N GLY A 316 18.62 4.74 -5.83
CA GLY A 316 19.09 4.73 -7.22
C GLY A 316 18.18 5.49 -8.18
N TYR A 317 17.43 6.47 -7.69
CA TYR A 317 16.58 7.33 -8.53
C TYR A 317 17.08 8.77 -8.54
N ARG A 318 16.88 9.43 -9.67
CA ARG A 318 17.02 10.88 -9.85
C ARG A 318 15.63 11.49 -9.98
N VAL A 319 15.29 12.46 -9.13
CA VAL A 319 14.04 13.22 -9.22
C VAL A 319 14.10 14.12 -10.47
N VAL A 320 13.07 14.03 -11.32
CA VAL A 320 12.93 14.87 -12.53
C VAL A 320 11.90 15.95 -12.35
N ALA A 321 10.89 15.73 -11.50
CA ALA A 321 9.90 16.74 -11.12
C ALA A 321 9.35 16.45 -9.72
N ALA A 322 8.90 17.50 -9.04
CA ALA A 322 8.17 17.41 -7.78
C ALA A 322 7.05 18.45 -7.77
N TYR A 323 5.86 18.03 -7.35
CA TYR A 323 4.66 18.85 -7.29
C TYR A 323 4.13 18.85 -5.87
N ARG A 324 3.80 20.02 -5.34
CA ARG A 324 3.30 20.18 -3.97
C ARG A 324 1.85 20.62 -4.00
N SER A 325 1.04 20.10 -3.08
CA SER A 325 -0.32 20.59 -2.88
C SER A 325 -0.33 22.05 -2.40
N ALA A 326 -1.42 22.77 -2.70
CA ALA A 326 -1.59 24.15 -2.26
C ALA A 326 -1.55 24.29 -0.72
N SER A 327 -1.97 23.26 0.00
CA SER A 327 -1.89 23.19 1.47
C SER A 327 -0.46 22.98 1.98
N ALA A 328 0.50 22.66 1.09
CA ALA A 328 1.85 22.21 1.41
C ALA A 328 1.89 20.95 2.31
N GLY A 329 0.80 20.16 2.33
CA GLY A 329 0.66 18.96 3.15
C GLY A 329 0.99 17.64 2.42
N PHE A 330 1.16 17.69 1.09
CA PHE A 330 1.43 16.51 0.26
C PHE A 330 2.36 16.87 -0.91
N ALA A 331 3.18 15.94 -1.34
CA ALA A 331 4.00 16.10 -2.53
C ALA A 331 3.99 14.84 -3.40
N GLU A 332 4.01 15.05 -4.71
CA GLU A 332 4.12 14.02 -5.73
C GLU A 332 5.46 14.16 -6.44
N PHE A 333 6.23 13.09 -6.51
CA PHE A 333 7.54 13.04 -7.16
C PHE A 333 7.46 12.22 -8.43
N VAL A 334 8.08 12.72 -9.48
CA VAL A 334 8.42 11.93 -10.67
C VAL A 334 9.92 11.70 -10.66
N ALA A 335 10.32 10.45 -10.71
CA ALA A 335 11.72 10.04 -10.64
C ALA A 335 12.05 8.99 -11.71
N VAL A 336 13.28 8.97 -12.17
CA VAL A 336 13.78 7.96 -13.12
C VAL A 336 15.00 7.28 -12.53
N PRO A 337 15.28 6.01 -12.87
CA PRO A 337 16.51 5.35 -12.44
C PRO A 337 17.72 6.17 -12.82
N ASP A 338 18.68 6.28 -11.90
CA ASP A 338 19.94 6.95 -12.17
C ASP A 338 20.89 5.97 -12.87
N ALA A 339 21.23 6.26 -14.12
CA ALA A 339 22.11 5.42 -14.93
C ALA A 339 23.56 5.37 -14.39
N SER A 340 23.88 6.23 -13.40
CA SER A 340 25.21 6.30 -12.78
C SER A 340 25.29 5.61 -11.40
N ALA A 341 24.22 4.99 -10.93
CA ALA A 341 24.11 4.36 -9.60
C ALA A 341 24.43 2.86 -9.62
#